data_0b4c93a741481e796b9ded30840f4258
#
_entry.id   0b4c93a741481e796b9ded30840f4258
#
_cell.length_a   1.000
_cell.length_b   1.000
_cell.length_c   1.000
_cell.angle_alpha   90.00
_cell.angle_beta   90.00
_cell.angle_gamma   90.00
#
_symmetry.space_group_name_H-M   'P 1'
#
loop_
_entity.id
_entity.type
_entity.pdbx_description
1 polymer ?
#
loop_
_entity_poly.entity_id
_entity_poly.type
_entity_poly.pdbx_seq_one_letter_code
_entity_poly.pdbx_strand_id
1 'polypeptide(L)'
;MTYFRNSALLFIIVGFTIFVIWWSNQVELDEFARMQGSVIPSTKEKVIQSEFPGRLISTNVVVGQFVLEGDILAKVQDEELNTDLMIKTEEAKRAEAALIRTAALQNEKIPEFDETWTGQLSQIASEQVVIARTRLITLNSEKKLLASELRQLKQQISDSKSEMLAVERSLDLVREEEKIMVPMVERGYEPELKLIQLKQKIEDSINRRQRIENELDLLALQVREIQDRNASVMASFFEQLANEVEKYSTAINRSTNELKKINRRIAASEIKSPVTGYVSTVEVTTPGEVISTGMVLATIVPESDELVIEAKLAPKDVNFITINQKANIILTAYDATVYGKIKGKVSKIGINTLEDPATGETYYPITILAEDKSFDQRPNEVAEFVPGMEASIELVGEKRSIAQYIMKPFRKFQLEAFTDR
;
A
#
# COMPACT_ATOMS: atom_id res chain seq x y z
N MET A 1 -68.68 -44.04 65.10
CA MET A 1 -67.52 -44.69 64.42
C MET A 1 -67.29 -44.17 62.96
N THR A 2 -68.22 -43.48 62.37
CA THR A 2 -68.12 -42.99 60.98
C THR A 2 -67.28 -41.74 60.82
N TYR A 3 -67.14 -40.83 61.77
CA TYR A 3 -66.36 -39.57 61.68
C TYR A 3 -64.84 -39.78 61.67
N PHE A 4 -64.32 -40.76 62.36
CA PHE A 4 -62.88 -41.06 62.42
C PHE A 4 -62.35 -41.70 61.14
N ARG A 5 -63.18 -42.38 60.39
CA ARG A 5 -62.81 -43.01 59.11
C ARG A 5 -62.74 -42.01 57.97
N ASN A 6 -63.57 -40.95 58.00
CA ASN A 6 -63.56 -39.88 56.99
C ASN A 6 -62.41 -38.94 57.23
N SER A 7 -61.99 -38.63 58.49
CA SER A 7 -60.81 -37.80 58.76
C SER A 7 -59.51 -38.52 58.40
N ALA A 8 -59.39 -39.83 58.61
CA ALA A 8 -58.24 -40.61 58.19
C ALA A 8 -58.09 -40.62 56.66
N LEU A 9 -59.19 -40.77 55.94
CA LEU A 9 -59.22 -40.67 54.47
C LEU A 9 -58.80 -39.29 53.95
N LEU A 10 -59.24 -38.22 54.64
CA LEU A 10 -58.89 -36.86 54.33
C LEU A 10 -57.37 -36.57 54.52
N PHE A 11 -56.79 -37.13 55.64
CA PHE A 11 -55.35 -37.02 55.88
C PHE A 11 -54.53 -37.82 54.85
N ILE A 12 -55.01 -38.97 54.39
CA ILE A 12 -54.34 -39.71 53.30
C ILE A 12 -54.43 -38.98 52.01
N ILE A 13 -55.58 -38.39 51.66
CA ILE A 13 -55.70 -37.58 50.41
C ILE A 13 -54.81 -36.34 50.47
N VAL A 14 -54.79 -35.63 51.62
CA VAL A 14 -53.91 -34.40 51.75
C VAL A 14 -52.45 -34.81 51.72
N GLY A 15 -52.05 -35.90 52.41
CA GLY A 15 -50.70 -36.44 52.38
C GLY A 15 -50.27 -36.85 50.95
N PHE A 16 -51.17 -37.54 50.24
CA PHE A 16 -50.91 -37.91 48.84
C PHE A 16 -50.81 -36.70 47.92
N THR A 17 -51.66 -35.68 48.10
CA THR A 17 -51.59 -34.43 47.30
C THR A 17 -50.28 -33.69 47.56
N ILE A 18 -49.85 -33.59 48.82
CA ILE A 18 -48.53 -32.96 49.16
C ILE A 18 -47.39 -33.76 48.55
N PHE A 19 -47.44 -35.10 48.60
CA PHE A 19 -46.45 -35.97 48.00
C PHE A 19 -46.39 -35.79 46.48
N VAL A 20 -47.51 -35.72 45.76
CA VAL A 20 -47.57 -35.48 44.31
C VAL A 20 -47.02 -34.12 43.95
N ILE A 21 -47.32 -33.06 44.73
CA ILE A 21 -46.80 -31.73 44.52
C ILE A 21 -45.26 -31.72 44.73
N TRP A 22 -44.80 -32.35 45.82
CA TRP A 22 -43.35 -32.45 46.06
C TRP A 22 -42.66 -33.29 44.99
N TRP A 23 -43.18 -34.45 44.58
CA TRP A 23 -42.68 -35.32 43.55
C TRP A 23 -42.65 -34.58 42.16
N SER A 24 -43.75 -33.89 41.84
CA SER A 24 -43.85 -33.09 40.59
C SER A 24 -42.83 -31.93 40.48
N ASN A 25 -42.31 -31.42 41.60
CA ASN A 25 -41.24 -30.45 41.63
C ASN A 25 -39.85 -31.08 41.52
N GLN A 26 -39.68 -32.37 41.88
CA GLN A 26 -38.37 -33.03 41.79
C GLN A 26 -38.09 -33.66 40.42
N VAL A 27 -39.14 -33.98 39.67
CA VAL A 27 -38.98 -34.59 38.36
C VAL A 27 -38.83 -33.48 37.29
N GLU A 28 -37.67 -33.42 36.67
CA GLU A 28 -37.33 -32.48 35.58
C GLU A 28 -37.56 -33.15 34.22
N LEU A 29 -38.18 -32.42 33.31
CA LEU A 29 -38.39 -32.79 31.91
C LEU A 29 -37.59 -31.85 31.05
N ASP A 30 -36.86 -32.37 30.06
CA ASP A 30 -36.17 -31.57 29.06
C ASP A 30 -37.21 -30.98 28.08
N GLU A 31 -37.16 -29.65 27.87
CA GLU A 31 -37.96 -28.98 26.84
C GLU A 31 -37.16 -28.99 25.52
N PHE A 32 -37.76 -29.44 24.43
CA PHE A 32 -37.11 -29.51 23.14
C PHE A 32 -37.75 -28.51 22.19
N ALA A 33 -36.95 -27.65 21.58
CA ALA A 33 -37.33 -26.87 20.40
C ALA A 33 -37.00 -27.68 19.17
N ARG A 34 -38.02 -28.00 18.35
CA ARG A 34 -37.84 -28.74 17.10
C ARG A 34 -37.84 -27.79 15.93
N MET A 35 -36.88 -28.00 15.00
CA MET A 35 -36.77 -27.23 13.79
C MET A 35 -36.32 -28.14 12.64
N GLN A 36 -36.59 -27.68 11.43
CA GLN A 36 -36.09 -28.32 10.21
C GLN A 36 -34.92 -27.54 9.66
N GLY A 37 -33.98 -28.24 9.07
CA GLY A 37 -32.79 -27.64 8.44
C GLY A 37 -32.24 -28.54 7.36
N SER A 38 -31.23 -28.06 6.70
CA SER A 38 -30.47 -28.77 5.64
C SER A 38 -28.99 -28.70 5.88
N VAL A 39 -28.28 -29.71 5.43
CA VAL A 39 -26.83 -29.75 5.45
C VAL A 39 -26.33 -28.85 4.34
N ILE A 40 -25.50 -27.84 4.69
CA ILE A 40 -24.87 -26.94 3.77
C ILE A 40 -23.36 -26.91 4.02
N PRO A 41 -22.54 -26.57 3.01
CA PRO A 41 -21.12 -26.28 3.23
C PRO A 41 -20.96 -25.10 4.18
N SER A 42 -19.99 -25.15 5.08
CA SER A 42 -19.71 -24.05 6.02
C SER A 42 -19.20 -22.80 5.31
N THR A 43 -18.62 -22.94 4.15
CA THR A 43 -18.03 -21.88 3.34
C THR A 43 -18.94 -21.56 2.15
N LYS A 44 -19.23 -20.27 1.96
CA LYS A 44 -20.01 -19.80 0.80
C LYS A 44 -19.21 -19.93 -0.48
N GLU A 45 -19.90 -20.13 -1.58
CA GLU A 45 -19.34 -20.09 -2.94
C GLU A 45 -18.48 -18.84 -3.16
N LYS A 46 -17.36 -19.02 -3.84
CA LYS A 46 -16.46 -17.95 -4.23
C LYS A 46 -16.68 -17.58 -5.68
N VAL A 47 -17.18 -16.38 -5.89
CA VAL A 47 -17.37 -15.81 -7.24
C VAL A 47 -16.05 -15.22 -7.71
N ILE A 48 -15.54 -15.71 -8.81
CA ILE A 48 -14.29 -15.28 -9.43
C ILE A 48 -14.64 -14.27 -10.52
N GLN A 49 -14.13 -13.04 -10.35
CA GLN A 49 -14.38 -11.93 -11.26
C GLN A 49 -13.08 -11.41 -11.86
N SER A 50 -13.15 -10.84 -13.06
CA SER A 50 -12.00 -10.15 -13.65
C SER A 50 -11.78 -8.80 -12.98
N GLU A 51 -10.56 -8.55 -12.50
CA GLU A 51 -10.17 -7.24 -11.91
C GLU A 51 -9.97 -6.17 -12.98
N PHE A 52 -9.56 -6.57 -14.20
CA PHE A 52 -9.26 -5.66 -15.31
C PHE A 52 -9.94 -6.13 -16.61
N PRO A 53 -10.21 -5.21 -17.54
CA PRO A 53 -10.74 -5.56 -18.83
C PRO A 53 -9.65 -6.19 -19.71
N GLY A 54 -10.06 -7.00 -20.71
CA GLY A 54 -9.16 -7.60 -21.67
C GLY A 54 -9.86 -8.59 -22.57
N ARG A 55 -9.09 -9.37 -23.32
CA ARG A 55 -9.59 -10.44 -24.20
C ARG A 55 -9.20 -11.80 -23.63
N LEU A 56 -10.16 -12.72 -23.50
CA LEU A 56 -9.90 -14.09 -23.07
C LEU A 56 -9.00 -14.81 -24.05
N ILE A 57 -7.85 -15.32 -23.60
CA ILE A 57 -6.96 -16.18 -24.40
C ILE A 57 -7.38 -17.63 -24.29
N SER A 58 -7.53 -18.09 -23.04
CA SER A 58 -7.87 -19.48 -22.73
C SER A 58 -8.60 -19.57 -21.40
N THR A 59 -9.54 -20.51 -21.34
CA THR A 59 -10.14 -21.01 -20.10
C THR A 59 -9.60 -22.42 -19.89
N ASN A 60 -9.02 -22.67 -18.72
CA ASN A 60 -8.34 -23.94 -18.42
C ASN A 60 -9.19 -24.84 -17.51
N VAL A 61 -10.45 -24.48 -17.26
CA VAL A 61 -11.32 -25.17 -16.31
C VAL A 61 -12.69 -25.45 -16.92
N VAL A 62 -13.29 -26.54 -16.45
CA VAL A 62 -14.64 -26.97 -16.83
C VAL A 62 -15.50 -27.15 -15.57
N VAL A 63 -16.81 -27.07 -15.75
CA VAL A 63 -17.77 -27.30 -14.65
C VAL A 63 -17.57 -28.69 -14.06
N GLY A 64 -17.55 -28.79 -12.71
CA GLY A 64 -17.30 -30.02 -11.96
C GLY A 64 -15.82 -30.37 -11.76
N GLN A 65 -14.88 -29.62 -12.33
CA GLN A 65 -13.45 -29.86 -12.15
C GLN A 65 -12.98 -29.44 -10.73
N PHE A 66 -12.14 -30.27 -10.13
CA PHE A 66 -11.44 -29.94 -8.91
C PHE A 66 -10.23 -29.04 -9.21
N VAL A 67 -10.06 -27.94 -8.46
CA VAL A 67 -8.99 -26.99 -8.59
C VAL A 67 -8.35 -26.72 -7.24
N LEU A 68 -7.03 -26.49 -7.23
CA LEU A 68 -6.27 -26.11 -6.05
C LEU A 68 -6.20 -24.58 -5.95
N GLU A 69 -5.97 -24.09 -4.73
CA GLU A 69 -5.66 -22.68 -4.52
C GLU A 69 -4.42 -22.28 -5.32
N GLY A 70 -4.52 -21.21 -6.13
CA GLY A 70 -3.45 -20.74 -7.01
C GLY A 70 -3.49 -21.29 -8.44
N ASP A 71 -4.33 -22.30 -8.75
CA ASP A 71 -4.49 -22.83 -10.11
C ASP A 71 -5.02 -21.75 -11.05
N ILE A 72 -4.47 -21.71 -12.28
CA ILE A 72 -4.88 -20.75 -13.32
C ILE A 72 -6.20 -21.23 -13.94
N LEU A 73 -7.26 -20.46 -13.70
CA LEU A 73 -8.59 -20.70 -14.23
C LEU A 73 -8.76 -20.17 -15.65
N ALA A 74 -8.26 -18.96 -15.89
CA ALA A 74 -8.33 -18.29 -17.17
C ALA A 74 -7.13 -17.36 -17.38
N LYS A 75 -6.79 -17.10 -18.66
CA LYS A 75 -5.82 -16.08 -19.06
C LYS A 75 -6.52 -15.02 -19.90
N VAL A 76 -6.38 -13.78 -19.47
CA VAL A 76 -6.93 -12.58 -20.14
C VAL A 76 -5.74 -11.75 -20.64
N GLN A 77 -5.74 -11.35 -21.91
CA GLN A 77 -4.69 -10.50 -22.50
C GLN A 77 -5.22 -9.08 -22.69
N ASP A 78 -4.39 -8.13 -22.30
CA ASP A 78 -4.51 -6.74 -22.69
C ASP A 78 -3.28 -6.40 -23.56
N GLU A 79 -3.51 -6.19 -24.86
CA GLU A 79 -2.43 -5.95 -25.84
C GLU A 79 -1.66 -4.65 -25.57
N GLU A 80 -2.31 -3.65 -24.93
CA GLU A 80 -1.71 -2.37 -24.61
C GLU A 80 -0.67 -2.49 -23.48
N LEU A 81 -0.87 -3.43 -22.53
CA LEU A 81 -0.01 -3.56 -21.36
C LEU A 81 1.46 -3.86 -21.68
N ASN A 82 1.73 -4.69 -22.66
CA ASN A 82 3.10 -5.04 -23.05
C ASN A 82 3.81 -3.84 -23.70
N THR A 83 3.07 -3.06 -24.49
CA THR A 83 3.57 -1.82 -25.10
C THR A 83 3.84 -0.77 -24.05
N ASP A 84 2.91 -0.58 -23.12
CA ASP A 84 3.06 0.35 -22.00
C ASP A 84 4.24 -0.04 -21.10
N LEU A 85 4.40 -1.33 -20.81
CA LEU A 85 5.54 -1.85 -20.06
C LEU A 85 6.87 -1.47 -20.71
N MET A 86 6.98 -1.68 -22.03
CA MET A 86 8.18 -1.38 -22.79
C MET A 86 8.47 0.11 -22.79
N ILE A 87 7.47 0.96 -23.08
CA ILE A 87 7.62 2.42 -23.10
C ILE A 87 8.05 2.94 -21.71
N LYS A 88 7.37 2.52 -20.65
CA LYS A 88 7.66 2.97 -19.29
C LYS A 88 9.01 2.48 -18.77
N THR A 89 9.42 1.29 -19.18
CA THR A 89 10.77 0.77 -18.86
C THR A 89 11.85 1.61 -19.57
N GLU A 90 11.64 1.96 -20.84
CA GLU A 90 12.57 2.82 -21.58
C GLU A 90 12.64 4.22 -20.98
N GLU A 91 11.50 4.85 -20.64
CA GLU A 91 11.46 6.15 -19.96
C GLU A 91 12.26 6.14 -18.64
N ALA A 92 12.05 5.08 -17.82
CA ALA A 92 12.79 4.93 -16.58
C ALA A 92 14.30 4.81 -16.81
N LYS A 93 14.71 4.01 -17.81
CA LYS A 93 16.12 3.81 -18.15
C LYS A 93 16.78 5.06 -18.73
N ARG A 94 16.06 5.85 -19.53
CA ARG A 94 16.54 7.15 -20.01
C ARG A 94 16.78 8.13 -18.86
N ALA A 95 15.86 8.18 -17.89
CA ALA A 95 16.00 9.01 -16.71
C ALA A 95 17.16 8.55 -15.79
N GLU A 96 17.34 7.25 -15.63
CA GLU A 96 18.45 6.65 -14.87
C GLU A 96 19.80 7.00 -15.52
N ALA A 97 19.94 6.85 -16.85
CA ALA A 97 21.13 7.22 -17.59
C ALA A 97 21.46 8.72 -17.47
N ALA A 98 20.42 9.57 -17.47
CA ALA A 98 20.59 10.99 -17.26
C ALA A 98 21.07 11.35 -15.85
N LEU A 99 20.65 10.62 -14.82
CA LEU A 99 21.17 10.77 -13.45
C LEU A 99 22.63 10.35 -13.35
N ILE A 100 23.01 9.22 -13.94
CA ILE A 100 24.42 8.77 -14.01
C ILE A 100 25.27 9.85 -14.66
N ARG A 101 24.81 10.42 -15.79
CA ARG A 101 25.48 11.55 -16.43
C ARG A 101 25.63 12.75 -15.50
N THR A 102 24.54 13.16 -14.84
CA THR A 102 24.53 14.34 -13.98
C THR A 102 25.47 14.16 -12.79
N ALA A 103 25.49 12.99 -12.17
CA ALA A 103 26.42 12.64 -11.08
C ALA A 103 27.89 12.66 -11.54
N ALA A 104 28.19 12.19 -12.74
CA ALA A 104 29.52 12.27 -13.32
C ALA A 104 29.95 13.73 -13.58
N LEU A 105 29.04 14.56 -14.11
CA LEU A 105 29.28 15.97 -14.39
C LEU A 105 29.50 16.81 -13.11
N GLN A 106 28.90 16.47 -11.99
CA GLN A 106 29.19 17.10 -10.69
C GLN A 106 30.67 16.96 -10.30
N ASN A 107 31.32 15.88 -10.75
CA ASN A 107 32.74 15.63 -10.54
C ASN A 107 33.60 16.00 -11.78
N GLU A 108 33.05 16.73 -12.74
CA GLU A 108 33.69 17.09 -14.02
C GLU A 108 34.23 15.86 -14.78
N LYS A 109 33.54 14.71 -14.67
CA LYS A 109 33.90 13.44 -15.32
C LYS A 109 32.93 13.04 -16.42
N ILE A 110 33.39 12.22 -17.34
CA ILE A 110 32.51 11.54 -18.32
C ILE A 110 31.83 10.37 -17.60
N PRO A 111 30.52 10.15 -17.81
CA PRO A 111 29.81 9.03 -17.17
C PRO A 111 30.33 7.68 -17.70
N GLU A 112 30.46 6.73 -16.79
CA GLU A 112 30.77 5.34 -17.09
C GLU A 112 29.50 4.51 -16.84
N PHE A 113 29.14 3.64 -17.79
CA PHE A 113 28.02 2.75 -17.72
C PHE A 113 28.53 1.33 -17.58
N ASP A 114 27.92 0.56 -16.68
CA ASP A 114 28.30 -0.84 -16.40
C ASP A 114 27.87 -1.79 -17.55
N GLU A 115 28.21 -3.08 -17.38
CA GLU A 115 27.91 -4.14 -18.37
C GLU A 115 26.40 -4.41 -18.55
N THR A 116 25.54 -3.85 -17.71
CA THR A 116 24.08 -4.01 -17.83
C THR A 116 23.49 -3.15 -18.95
N TRP A 117 24.21 -2.12 -19.40
CA TRP A 117 23.80 -1.21 -20.46
C TRP A 117 24.15 -1.77 -21.85
N THR A 118 23.45 -2.84 -22.27
CA THR A 118 23.66 -3.55 -23.55
C THR A 118 22.45 -3.38 -24.48
N GLY A 119 22.60 -3.74 -25.75
CA GLY A 119 21.56 -3.64 -26.76
C GLY A 119 21.01 -2.21 -26.93
N GLN A 120 19.72 -2.01 -26.83
CA GLN A 120 19.07 -0.69 -26.94
C GLN A 120 19.54 0.28 -25.84
N LEU A 121 19.85 -0.22 -24.63
CA LEU A 121 20.36 0.60 -23.54
C LEU A 121 21.74 1.17 -23.84
N SER A 122 22.57 0.48 -24.62
CA SER A 122 23.88 0.97 -25.07
C SER A 122 23.76 2.25 -25.91
N GLN A 123 22.69 2.38 -26.71
CA GLN A 123 22.44 3.61 -27.45
C GLN A 123 22.12 4.76 -26.50
N ILE A 124 21.24 4.55 -25.52
CA ILE A 124 20.88 5.55 -24.49
C ILE A 124 22.15 5.98 -23.72
N ALA A 125 22.98 5.03 -23.30
CA ALA A 125 24.24 5.31 -22.62
C ALA A 125 25.19 6.15 -23.47
N SER A 126 25.37 5.80 -24.75
CA SER A 126 26.24 6.54 -25.68
C SER A 126 25.77 7.99 -25.91
N GLU A 127 24.46 8.21 -26.04
CA GLU A 127 23.85 9.54 -26.12
C GLU A 127 24.23 10.39 -24.88
N GLN A 128 24.11 9.81 -23.67
CA GLN A 128 24.45 10.52 -22.43
C GLN A 128 25.94 10.83 -22.31
N VAL A 129 26.82 9.96 -22.80
CA VAL A 129 28.28 10.21 -22.89
C VAL A 129 28.56 11.38 -23.80
N VAL A 130 27.94 11.47 -24.99
CA VAL A 130 28.11 12.58 -25.93
C VAL A 130 27.66 13.90 -25.31
N ILE A 131 26.49 13.91 -24.66
CA ILE A 131 25.96 15.10 -23.96
C ILE A 131 26.93 15.55 -22.87
N ALA A 132 27.44 14.62 -22.04
CA ALA A 132 28.38 14.94 -20.98
C ALA A 132 29.68 15.53 -21.55
N ARG A 133 30.24 14.92 -22.59
CA ARG A 133 31.46 15.37 -23.24
C ARG A 133 31.31 16.79 -23.80
N THR A 134 30.20 17.07 -24.49
CA THR A 134 29.91 18.40 -25.04
C THR A 134 29.85 19.46 -23.95
N ARG A 135 29.13 19.17 -22.85
CA ARG A 135 29.02 20.08 -21.69
C ARG A 135 30.36 20.36 -21.02
N LEU A 136 31.19 19.32 -20.83
CA LEU A 136 32.55 19.51 -20.28
C LEU A 136 33.46 20.31 -21.20
N ILE A 137 33.36 20.11 -22.52
CA ILE A 137 34.11 20.91 -23.50
C ILE A 137 33.71 22.39 -23.41
N THR A 138 32.41 22.69 -23.36
CA THR A 138 31.89 24.05 -23.22
C THR A 138 32.39 24.70 -21.93
N LEU A 139 32.21 24.05 -20.79
CA LEU A 139 32.66 24.54 -19.49
C LEU A 139 34.17 24.78 -19.46
N ASN A 140 34.97 23.85 -19.96
CA ASN A 140 36.41 23.97 -19.99
C ASN A 140 36.89 25.10 -20.95
N SER A 141 36.18 25.34 -22.05
CA SER A 141 36.48 26.42 -22.98
C SER A 141 36.23 27.77 -22.32
N GLU A 142 35.13 27.93 -21.60
CA GLU A 142 34.78 29.14 -20.86
C GLU A 142 35.77 29.41 -19.72
N LYS A 143 36.11 28.38 -18.91
CA LYS A 143 37.17 28.46 -17.90
C LYS A 143 38.52 28.89 -18.48
N LYS A 144 38.91 28.35 -19.64
CA LYS A 144 40.18 28.72 -20.33
C LYS A 144 40.15 30.17 -20.80
N LEU A 145 39.03 30.66 -21.32
CA LEU A 145 38.89 32.05 -21.75
C LEU A 145 39.12 32.98 -20.54
N LEU A 146 38.37 32.79 -19.45
CA LEU A 146 38.51 33.61 -18.25
C LEU A 146 39.90 33.51 -17.62
N ALA A 147 40.52 32.32 -17.62
CA ALA A 147 41.92 32.16 -17.19
C ALA A 147 42.93 32.87 -18.07
N SER A 148 42.65 33.02 -19.37
CA SER A 148 43.49 33.81 -20.30
C SER A 148 43.38 35.30 -20.04
N GLU A 149 42.14 35.81 -19.85
CA GLU A 149 41.88 37.21 -19.49
C GLU A 149 42.54 37.58 -18.16
N LEU A 150 42.41 36.70 -17.16
CA LEU A 150 43.05 36.90 -15.85
C LEU A 150 44.59 36.96 -15.96
N ARG A 151 45.20 36.12 -16.81
CA ARG A 151 46.66 36.18 -17.03
C ARG A 151 47.10 37.48 -17.67
N GLN A 152 46.34 37.98 -18.69
CA GLN A 152 46.59 39.25 -19.34
C GLN A 152 46.52 40.41 -18.34
N LEU A 153 45.50 40.49 -17.50
CA LEU A 153 45.37 41.50 -16.45
C LEU A 153 46.54 41.46 -15.45
N LYS A 154 46.92 40.24 -15.01
CA LYS A 154 48.07 40.05 -14.10
C LYS A 154 49.37 40.52 -14.72
N GLN A 155 49.56 40.35 -16.05
CA GLN A 155 50.74 40.87 -16.75
C GLN A 155 50.72 42.41 -16.77
N GLN A 156 49.56 43.02 -17.10
CA GLN A 156 49.43 44.49 -17.06
C GLN A 156 49.73 45.07 -15.69
N ILE A 157 49.24 44.44 -14.61
CA ILE A 157 49.55 44.81 -13.22
C ILE A 157 51.06 44.74 -12.95
N SER A 158 51.74 43.69 -13.46
CA SER A 158 53.17 43.54 -13.32
C SER A 158 53.95 44.63 -14.02
N ASP A 159 53.49 44.98 -15.25
CA ASP A 159 54.13 46.02 -16.05
C ASP A 159 53.93 47.40 -15.43
N SER A 160 52.70 47.75 -15.00
CA SER A 160 52.41 49.02 -14.31
C SER A 160 53.16 49.13 -12.96
N LYS A 161 53.31 48.03 -12.19
CA LYS A 161 54.16 48.02 -10.99
C LYS A 161 55.63 48.29 -11.30
N SER A 162 56.15 47.73 -12.37
CA SER A 162 57.53 47.97 -12.81
C SER A 162 57.76 49.43 -13.22
N GLU A 163 56.76 50.04 -13.92
CA GLU A 163 56.79 51.49 -14.28
C GLU A 163 56.72 52.36 -13.02
N MET A 164 55.85 52.01 -12.03
CA MET A 164 55.74 52.70 -10.74
C MET A 164 57.08 52.76 -10.00
N LEU A 165 57.77 51.62 -9.90
CA LEU A 165 59.11 51.54 -9.29
C LEU A 165 60.15 52.37 -10.04
N ALA A 166 60.03 52.50 -11.35
CA ALA A 166 60.93 53.34 -12.15
C ALA A 166 60.66 54.85 -11.86
N VAL A 167 59.39 55.24 -11.82
CA VAL A 167 58.96 56.59 -11.43
C VAL A 167 59.38 56.95 -10.03
N GLU A 168 59.22 56.07 -9.05
CA GLU A 168 59.67 56.29 -7.66
C GLU A 168 61.17 56.52 -7.55
N ARG A 169 61.99 55.70 -8.24
CA ARG A 169 63.40 55.83 -8.27
C ARG A 169 63.82 57.19 -8.92
N SER A 170 63.15 57.63 -10.04
CA SER A 170 63.39 58.92 -10.68
C SER A 170 63.01 60.10 -9.74
N LEU A 171 61.89 59.96 -9.02
CA LEU A 171 61.42 60.96 -8.03
C LEU A 171 62.43 61.11 -6.90
N ASP A 172 62.99 60.03 -6.36
CA ASP A 172 64.00 60.06 -5.34
C ASP A 172 65.30 60.76 -5.81
N LEU A 173 65.74 60.47 -7.02
CA LEU A 173 66.90 61.15 -7.58
C LEU A 173 66.70 62.67 -7.75
N VAL A 174 65.51 63.06 -8.21
CA VAL A 174 65.18 64.50 -8.43
C VAL A 174 65.06 65.23 -7.06
N ARG A 175 64.53 64.50 -6.01
CA ARG A 175 64.50 65.04 -4.66
C ARG A 175 65.88 65.21 -4.02
N GLU A 176 66.79 64.29 -4.25
CA GLU A 176 68.21 64.45 -3.87
C GLU A 176 68.86 65.59 -4.55
N GLU A 177 68.59 65.83 -5.87
CA GLU A 177 69.07 67.01 -6.64
C GLU A 177 68.52 68.27 -6.03
N GLU A 178 67.20 68.33 -5.65
CA GLU A 178 66.56 69.45 -4.96
C GLU A 178 67.28 69.80 -3.65
N LYS A 179 67.53 68.80 -2.76
CA LYS A 179 68.24 68.99 -1.52
C LYS A 179 69.62 69.64 -1.67
N ILE A 180 70.32 69.32 -2.75
CA ILE A 180 71.62 69.98 -3.13
C ILE A 180 71.42 71.37 -3.70
N MET A 181 70.39 71.56 -4.54
CA MET A 181 70.14 72.80 -5.27
C MET A 181 69.66 73.94 -4.36
N VAL A 182 68.78 73.66 -3.40
CA VAL A 182 68.21 74.67 -2.47
C VAL A 182 69.24 75.48 -1.76
N PRO A 183 70.29 75.01 -1.08
CA PRO A 183 71.29 75.80 -0.42
C PRO A 183 72.21 76.57 -1.45
N MET A 184 72.36 76.09 -2.67
CA MET A 184 73.14 76.75 -3.71
C MET A 184 72.45 78.00 -4.26
N VAL A 185 71.09 77.91 -4.44
CA VAL A 185 70.28 79.08 -4.87
C VAL A 185 70.19 80.09 -3.70
N GLU A 186 69.99 79.64 -2.43
CA GLU A 186 69.98 80.55 -1.30
C GLU A 186 71.26 81.34 -1.11
N ARG A 187 72.41 80.78 -1.50
CA ARG A 187 73.74 81.47 -1.47
C ARG A 187 74.06 82.25 -2.73
N GLY A 188 73.13 82.30 -3.71
CA GLY A 188 73.31 83.07 -4.97
C GLY A 188 74.27 82.40 -5.99
N TYR A 189 74.63 81.11 -5.80
CA TYR A 189 75.54 80.38 -6.71
C TYR A 189 74.80 79.80 -7.96
N GLU A 190 73.48 79.65 -7.87
CA GLU A 190 72.69 79.15 -8.98
C GLU A 190 71.39 79.97 -9.13
N PRO A 191 70.87 80.11 -10.42
CA PRO A 191 69.63 80.87 -10.66
C PRO A 191 68.38 80.18 -10.07
N GLU A 192 67.44 80.95 -9.52
CA GLU A 192 66.17 80.48 -8.92
C GLU A 192 65.32 79.72 -9.94
N LEU A 193 65.44 80.08 -11.25
CA LEU A 193 64.76 79.40 -12.36
C LEU A 193 65.05 77.86 -12.35
N LYS A 194 66.30 77.47 -12.04
CA LYS A 194 66.68 76.03 -11.97
C LYS A 194 65.92 75.31 -10.86
N LEU A 195 65.78 75.94 -9.71
CA LEU A 195 65.02 75.33 -8.60
C LEU A 195 63.54 75.23 -8.96
N ILE A 196 62.96 76.22 -9.68
CA ILE A 196 61.57 76.15 -10.15
C ILE A 196 61.39 75.00 -11.15
N GLN A 197 62.31 74.84 -12.10
CA GLN A 197 62.27 73.73 -13.06
C GLN A 197 62.39 72.35 -12.36
N LEU A 198 63.19 72.27 -11.29
CA LEU A 198 63.36 71.02 -10.51
C LEU A 198 62.09 70.67 -9.72
N LYS A 199 61.48 71.70 -9.09
CA LYS A 199 60.19 71.51 -8.43
C LYS A 199 59.10 71.08 -9.41
N GLN A 200 59.09 71.66 -10.60
CA GLN A 200 58.15 71.24 -11.64
C GLN A 200 58.34 69.75 -12.04
N LYS A 201 59.60 69.26 -12.19
CA LYS A 201 59.89 67.84 -12.45
C LYS A 201 59.42 66.94 -11.32
N ILE A 202 59.54 67.38 -10.05
CA ILE A 202 59.04 66.62 -8.90
C ILE A 202 57.51 66.48 -8.96
N GLU A 203 56.80 67.59 -9.19
CA GLU A 203 55.33 67.57 -9.35
C GLU A 203 54.87 66.69 -10.50
N ASP A 204 55.57 66.77 -11.67
CA ASP A 204 55.25 65.87 -12.83
C ASP A 204 55.46 64.42 -12.50
N SER A 205 56.51 64.07 -11.72
CA SER A 205 56.76 62.69 -11.30
C SER A 205 55.73 62.22 -10.25
N ILE A 206 55.30 63.09 -9.35
CA ILE A 206 54.22 62.79 -8.37
C ILE A 206 52.91 62.49 -9.09
N ASN A 207 52.55 63.38 -10.04
CA ASN A 207 51.33 63.23 -10.83
C ASN A 207 51.36 61.96 -11.70
N ARG A 208 52.52 61.56 -12.24
CA ARG A 208 52.69 60.33 -12.98
C ARG A 208 52.52 59.10 -12.04
N ARG A 209 53.14 59.11 -10.83
CA ARG A 209 52.99 58.08 -9.88
C ARG A 209 51.49 57.88 -9.49
N GLN A 210 50.79 59.00 -9.21
CA GLN A 210 49.36 58.95 -8.86
C GLN A 210 48.50 58.35 -9.99
N ARG A 211 48.79 58.64 -11.23
CA ARG A 211 48.11 58.08 -12.43
C ARG A 211 48.32 56.55 -12.47
N ILE A 212 49.55 56.05 -12.26
CA ILE A 212 49.86 54.62 -12.23
C ILE A 212 49.17 53.94 -11.05
N GLU A 213 49.12 54.55 -9.89
CA GLU A 213 48.40 54.05 -8.69
C GLU A 213 46.91 53.87 -8.99
N ASN A 214 46.25 54.86 -9.57
CA ASN A 214 44.84 54.78 -9.97
C ASN A 214 44.63 53.71 -11.06
N GLU A 215 45.56 53.51 -12.00
CA GLU A 215 45.51 52.44 -12.99
C GLU A 215 45.63 51.07 -12.36
N LEU A 216 46.51 50.87 -11.36
CA LEU A 216 46.64 49.63 -10.60
C LEU A 216 45.38 49.29 -9.83
N ASP A 217 44.70 50.28 -9.24
CA ASP A 217 43.43 50.07 -8.54
C ASP A 217 42.33 49.63 -9.52
N LEU A 218 42.27 50.25 -10.72
CA LEU A 218 41.32 49.85 -11.76
C LEU A 218 41.57 48.40 -12.22
N LEU A 219 42.83 48.04 -12.49
CA LEU A 219 43.22 46.68 -12.87
C LEU A 219 42.88 45.67 -11.75
N ALA A 220 43.05 46.01 -10.48
CA ALA A 220 42.67 45.16 -9.35
C ALA A 220 41.15 44.91 -9.29
N LEU A 221 40.34 45.91 -9.59
CA LEU A 221 38.89 45.76 -9.74
C LEU A 221 38.52 44.83 -10.90
N GLN A 222 39.17 44.97 -12.06
CA GLN A 222 38.94 44.07 -13.20
C GLN A 222 39.33 42.62 -12.90
N VAL A 223 40.40 42.39 -12.13
CA VAL A 223 40.75 41.04 -11.65
C VAL A 223 39.64 40.42 -10.80
N ARG A 224 39.07 41.21 -9.89
CA ARG A 224 37.93 40.73 -9.07
C ARG A 224 36.73 40.42 -9.95
N GLU A 225 36.38 41.27 -10.89
CA GLU A 225 35.28 41.05 -11.82
C GLU A 225 35.43 39.72 -12.57
N ILE A 226 36.63 39.39 -13.09
CA ILE A 226 36.89 38.11 -13.78
C ILE A 226 36.78 36.93 -12.80
N GLN A 227 37.24 37.07 -11.53
CA GLN A 227 37.10 36.04 -10.52
C GLN A 227 35.63 35.78 -10.16
N ASP A 228 34.84 36.84 -10.00
CA ASP A 228 33.40 36.75 -9.70
C ASP A 228 32.65 36.14 -10.90
N ARG A 229 33.01 36.50 -12.12
CA ARG A 229 32.46 35.89 -13.33
C ARG A 229 32.76 34.38 -13.38
N ASN A 230 33.98 33.96 -13.06
CA ASN A 230 34.34 32.56 -13.01
C ASN A 230 33.55 31.80 -11.93
N ALA A 231 33.36 32.37 -10.75
CA ALA A 231 32.53 31.82 -9.70
C ALA A 231 31.07 31.70 -10.15
N SER A 232 30.52 32.71 -10.83
CA SER A 232 29.16 32.68 -11.38
C SER A 232 28.96 31.60 -12.44
N VAL A 233 29.92 31.39 -13.35
CA VAL A 233 29.87 30.29 -14.32
C VAL A 233 29.80 28.92 -13.64
N MET A 234 30.61 28.72 -12.63
CA MET A 234 30.58 27.45 -11.87
C MET A 234 29.25 27.27 -11.09
N ALA A 235 28.76 28.33 -10.44
CA ALA A 235 27.51 28.30 -9.71
C ALA A 235 26.32 27.94 -10.63
N SER A 236 26.23 28.61 -11.80
CA SER A 236 25.16 28.33 -12.77
C SER A 236 25.25 26.92 -13.35
N PHE A 237 26.43 26.38 -13.56
CA PHE A 237 26.63 25.00 -14.00
C PHE A 237 26.12 24.01 -12.97
N PHE A 238 26.48 24.15 -11.68
CA PHE A 238 26.00 23.27 -10.62
C PHE A 238 24.52 23.44 -10.33
N GLU A 239 23.97 24.63 -10.42
CA GLU A 239 22.54 24.88 -10.32
C GLU A 239 21.75 24.11 -11.39
N GLN A 240 22.20 24.18 -12.66
CA GLN A 240 21.58 23.40 -13.73
C GLN A 240 21.64 21.90 -13.46
N LEU A 241 22.77 21.39 -12.96
CA LEU A 241 22.90 19.98 -12.60
C LEU A 241 21.95 19.59 -11.44
N ALA A 242 21.80 20.45 -10.42
CA ALA A 242 20.88 20.21 -9.31
C ALA A 242 19.43 20.11 -9.78
N ASN A 243 19.01 21.04 -10.65
CA ASN A 243 17.67 21.03 -11.25
C ASN A 243 17.44 19.77 -12.12
N GLU A 244 18.46 19.30 -12.82
CA GLU A 244 18.39 18.05 -13.59
C GLU A 244 18.26 16.82 -12.66
N VAL A 245 18.97 16.78 -11.54
CA VAL A 245 18.84 15.69 -10.54
C VAL A 245 17.41 15.62 -10.05
N GLU A 246 16.82 16.73 -9.65
CA GLU A 246 15.43 16.78 -9.19
C GLU A 246 14.46 16.29 -10.26
N LYS A 247 14.60 16.81 -11.49
CA LYS A 247 13.77 16.44 -12.63
C LYS A 247 13.83 14.94 -12.91
N TYR A 248 15.02 14.35 -13.01
CA TYR A 248 15.17 12.95 -13.36
C TYR A 248 14.84 12.01 -12.21
N SER A 249 15.10 12.38 -10.95
CA SER A 249 14.65 11.64 -9.77
C SER A 249 13.13 11.55 -9.72
N THR A 250 12.45 12.66 -9.97
CA THR A 250 10.98 12.68 -10.04
C THR A 250 10.46 11.83 -11.19
N ALA A 251 11.10 11.88 -12.37
CA ALA A 251 10.73 11.04 -13.50
C ALA A 251 10.89 9.54 -13.21
N ILE A 252 11.99 9.12 -12.57
CA ILE A 252 12.21 7.73 -12.16
C ILE A 252 11.14 7.27 -11.18
N ASN A 253 10.86 8.06 -10.15
CA ASN A 253 9.85 7.73 -9.15
C ASN A 253 8.47 7.54 -9.80
N ARG A 254 8.10 8.43 -10.71
CA ARG A 254 6.85 8.33 -11.46
C ARG A 254 6.81 7.07 -12.32
N SER A 255 7.82 6.84 -13.15
CA SER A 255 7.90 5.66 -14.03
C SER A 255 7.92 4.36 -13.21
N THR A 256 8.62 4.30 -12.07
CA THR A 256 8.63 3.14 -11.17
C THR A 256 7.23 2.84 -10.61
N ASN A 257 6.48 3.87 -10.23
CA ASN A 257 5.12 3.68 -9.73
C ASN A 257 4.15 3.22 -10.84
N GLU A 258 4.31 3.73 -12.05
CA GLU A 258 3.55 3.28 -13.22
C GLU A 258 3.89 1.84 -13.58
N LEU A 259 5.17 1.46 -13.58
CA LEU A 259 5.63 0.08 -13.80
C LEU A 259 5.06 -0.89 -12.77
N LYS A 260 4.98 -0.51 -11.48
CA LYS A 260 4.33 -1.33 -10.44
C LYS A 260 2.86 -1.57 -10.76
N LYS A 261 2.14 -0.56 -11.25
CA LYS A 261 0.72 -0.71 -11.66
C LYS A 261 0.58 -1.64 -12.86
N ILE A 262 1.42 -1.47 -13.87
CA ILE A 262 1.42 -2.31 -15.08
C ILE A 262 1.73 -3.77 -14.71
N ASN A 263 2.77 -4.02 -13.91
CA ASN A 263 3.13 -5.37 -13.46
C ASN A 263 2.01 -6.04 -12.64
N ARG A 264 1.28 -5.27 -11.81
CA ARG A 264 0.11 -5.78 -11.08
C ARG A 264 -1.01 -6.17 -12.04
N ARG A 265 -1.29 -5.37 -13.09
CA ARG A 265 -2.28 -5.71 -14.11
C ARG A 265 -1.86 -6.95 -14.91
N ILE A 266 -0.57 -7.09 -15.24
CA ILE A 266 -0.05 -8.29 -15.90
C ILE A 266 -0.21 -9.53 -15.01
N ALA A 267 0.10 -9.43 -13.72
CA ALA A 267 -0.10 -10.52 -12.76
C ALA A 267 -1.59 -10.90 -12.61
N ALA A 268 -2.49 -9.93 -12.61
CA ALA A 268 -3.93 -10.14 -12.54
C ALA A 268 -4.55 -10.62 -13.86
N SER A 269 -3.81 -10.62 -14.96
CA SER A 269 -4.26 -11.21 -16.24
C SER A 269 -4.28 -12.75 -16.21
N GLU A 270 -3.55 -13.36 -15.28
CA GLU A 270 -3.70 -14.77 -14.92
C GLU A 270 -4.68 -14.90 -13.75
N ILE A 271 -5.92 -15.24 -14.08
CA ILE A 271 -6.98 -15.35 -13.08
C ILE A 271 -6.84 -16.71 -12.41
N LYS A 272 -6.59 -16.68 -11.08
CA LYS A 272 -6.29 -17.85 -10.26
C LYS A 272 -7.40 -18.15 -9.27
N SER A 273 -7.51 -19.42 -8.89
CA SER A 273 -8.41 -19.83 -7.81
C SER A 273 -7.93 -19.30 -6.46
N PRO A 274 -8.77 -18.59 -5.70
CA PRO A 274 -8.42 -18.14 -4.35
C PRO A 274 -8.60 -19.23 -3.28
N VAL A 275 -9.17 -20.39 -3.64
CA VAL A 275 -9.47 -21.51 -2.73
C VAL A 275 -9.37 -22.84 -3.46
N THR A 276 -9.09 -23.89 -2.71
CA THR A 276 -9.22 -25.27 -3.20
C THR A 276 -10.70 -25.67 -3.17
N GLY A 277 -11.22 -26.26 -4.28
CA GLY A 277 -12.62 -26.66 -4.37
C GLY A 277 -13.04 -27.12 -5.75
N TYR A 278 -14.34 -27.19 -5.97
CA TYR A 278 -14.94 -27.63 -7.23
C TYR A 278 -15.53 -26.42 -7.99
N VAL A 279 -15.30 -26.37 -9.29
CA VAL A 279 -15.88 -25.36 -10.19
C VAL A 279 -17.37 -25.63 -10.33
N SER A 280 -18.23 -24.73 -9.85
CA SER A 280 -19.69 -24.83 -9.93
C SER A 280 -20.21 -24.32 -11.26
N THR A 281 -19.76 -23.13 -11.69
CA THR A 281 -20.14 -22.55 -12.98
C THR A 281 -18.95 -21.93 -13.67
N VAL A 282 -18.97 -21.91 -15.00
CA VAL A 282 -18.03 -21.16 -15.86
C VAL A 282 -18.87 -20.34 -16.82
N GLU A 283 -18.87 -19.01 -16.64
CA GLU A 283 -19.70 -18.09 -17.42
C GLU A 283 -19.06 -17.73 -18.76
N VAL A 284 -17.71 -17.75 -18.83
CA VAL A 284 -16.96 -17.33 -20.01
C VAL A 284 -16.09 -18.48 -20.49
N THR A 285 -16.42 -18.99 -21.69
CA THR A 285 -15.77 -20.19 -22.24
C THR A 285 -15.13 -19.97 -23.63
N THR A 286 -15.50 -18.87 -24.32
CA THR A 286 -15.11 -18.67 -25.72
C THR A 286 -13.81 -17.87 -25.81
N PRO A 287 -12.71 -18.44 -26.31
CA PRO A 287 -11.48 -17.70 -26.59
C PRO A 287 -11.76 -16.54 -27.56
N GLY A 288 -11.18 -15.37 -27.25
CA GLY A 288 -11.40 -14.12 -28.00
C GLY A 288 -12.54 -13.24 -27.47
N GLU A 289 -13.32 -13.71 -26.50
CA GLU A 289 -14.38 -12.94 -25.84
C GLU A 289 -13.80 -11.75 -25.07
N VAL A 290 -14.51 -10.62 -25.09
CA VAL A 290 -14.11 -9.41 -24.38
C VAL A 290 -14.62 -9.46 -22.94
N ILE A 291 -13.70 -9.42 -22.01
CA ILE A 291 -13.96 -9.43 -20.59
C ILE A 291 -13.97 -8.00 -20.06
N SER A 292 -15.04 -7.64 -19.35
CA SER A 292 -15.15 -6.35 -18.65
C SER A 292 -14.72 -6.47 -17.19
N THR A 293 -14.32 -5.34 -16.59
CA THR A 293 -14.03 -5.29 -15.16
C THR A 293 -15.27 -5.70 -14.34
N GLY A 294 -15.09 -6.58 -13.36
CA GLY A 294 -16.16 -7.11 -12.52
C GLY A 294 -16.99 -8.23 -13.16
N MET A 295 -16.71 -8.62 -14.41
CA MET A 295 -17.40 -9.73 -15.05
C MET A 295 -17.08 -11.04 -14.33
N VAL A 296 -18.10 -11.81 -14.03
CA VAL A 296 -17.98 -13.14 -13.42
C VAL A 296 -17.43 -14.12 -14.46
N LEU A 297 -16.40 -14.86 -14.10
CA LEU A 297 -15.75 -15.85 -14.97
C LEU A 297 -16.09 -17.27 -14.55
N ALA A 298 -16.06 -17.54 -13.25
CA ALA A 298 -16.38 -18.82 -12.66
C ALA A 298 -16.85 -18.67 -11.23
N THR A 299 -17.57 -19.67 -10.74
CA THR A 299 -17.90 -19.81 -9.31
C THR A 299 -17.28 -21.10 -8.79
N ILE A 300 -16.63 -21.02 -7.61
CA ILE A 300 -15.99 -22.17 -6.99
C ILE A 300 -16.66 -22.43 -5.64
N VAL A 301 -17.07 -23.69 -5.45
CA VAL A 301 -17.49 -24.21 -4.14
C VAL A 301 -16.25 -24.74 -3.43
N PRO A 302 -15.81 -24.12 -2.32
CA PRO A 302 -14.65 -24.59 -1.60
C PRO A 302 -14.86 -26.02 -1.09
N GLU A 303 -13.81 -26.82 -1.15
CA GLU A 303 -13.77 -28.11 -0.45
C GLU A 303 -13.65 -27.81 1.06
N SER A 304 -14.79 -27.77 1.75
CA SER A 304 -14.76 -27.60 3.19
C SER A 304 -14.95 -28.96 3.85
N ASP A 305 -14.04 -29.35 4.73
CA ASP A 305 -14.16 -30.54 5.58
C ASP A 305 -15.31 -30.42 6.59
N GLU A 306 -15.81 -29.20 6.80
CA GLU A 306 -16.87 -28.93 7.77
C GLU A 306 -18.19 -28.64 7.06
N LEU A 307 -19.08 -29.62 7.10
CA LEU A 307 -20.47 -29.40 6.74
C LEU A 307 -21.22 -28.98 8.01
N VAL A 308 -22.06 -27.97 7.85
CA VAL A 308 -22.91 -27.43 8.92
C VAL A 308 -24.37 -27.61 8.54
N ILE A 309 -25.20 -27.61 9.54
CA ILE A 309 -26.64 -27.69 9.33
C ILE A 309 -27.24 -26.33 9.57
N GLU A 310 -27.85 -25.77 8.52
CA GLU A 310 -28.62 -24.54 8.63
C GLU A 310 -30.08 -24.90 8.93
N ALA A 311 -30.59 -24.45 10.09
CA ALA A 311 -31.92 -24.72 10.55
C ALA A 311 -32.77 -23.45 10.64
N LYS A 312 -34.08 -23.60 10.42
CA LYS A 312 -35.08 -22.54 10.47
C LYS A 312 -35.72 -22.50 11.84
N LEU A 313 -35.41 -21.50 12.66
CA LEU A 313 -35.99 -21.31 13.97
C LEU A 313 -37.18 -20.37 13.93
N ALA A 314 -38.29 -20.78 14.49
CA ALA A 314 -39.46 -19.90 14.63
C ALA A 314 -39.15 -18.71 15.58
N PRO A 315 -39.61 -17.47 15.27
CA PRO A 315 -39.31 -16.28 16.07
C PRO A 315 -39.74 -16.39 17.54
N LYS A 316 -40.76 -17.15 17.84
CA LYS A 316 -41.27 -17.37 19.20
C LYS A 316 -40.27 -18.12 20.12
N ASP A 317 -39.34 -18.86 19.54
CA ASP A 317 -38.44 -19.76 20.29
C ASP A 317 -37.01 -19.14 20.42
N VAL A 318 -36.72 -18.01 19.76
CA VAL A 318 -35.37 -17.39 19.70
C VAL A 318 -34.83 -17.00 21.08
N ASN A 319 -35.70 -16.58 22.01
CA ASN A 319 -35.26 -16.14 23.35
C ASN A 319 -34.75 -17.27 24.23
N PHE A 320 -34.99 -18.54 23.84
CA PHE A 320 -34.59 -19.71 24.61
C PHE A 320 -33.34 -20.39 24.08
N ILE A 321 -32.72 -19.81 23.04
CA ILE A 321 -31.59 -20.43 22.38
C ILE A 321 -30.33 -19.59 22.60
N THR A 322 -29.26 -20.29 22.97
CA THR A 322 -27.95 -19.67 23.22
C THR A 322 -26.88 -20.34 22.38
N ILE A 323 -25.82 -19.57 22.11
CA ILE A 323 -24.62 -20.09 21.42
C ILE A 323 -24.00 -21.19 22.30
N ASN A 324 -23.50 -22.24 21.66
CA ASN A 324 -22.99 -23.50 22.29
C ASN A 324 -24.06 -24.37 22.98
N GLN A 325 -25.34 -24.07 22.80
CA GLN A 325 -26.43 -24.96 23.29
C GLN A 325 -26.38 -26.28 22.55
N LYS A 326 -26.60 -27.38 23.29
CA LYS A 326 -26.58 -28.75 22.75
C LYS A 326 -27.76 -28.97 21.81
N ALA A 327 -27.47 -29.61 20.69
CA ALA A 327 -28.45 -30.00 19.69
C ALA A 327 -28.35 -31.48 19.39
N ASN A 328 -29.49 -32.13 19.19
CA ASN A 328 -29.56 -33.47 18.65
C ASN A 328 -29.99 -33.37 17.20
N ILE A 329 -29.17 -33.91 16.30
CA ILE A 329 -29.36 -33.87 14.86
C ILE A 329 -29.87 -35.21 14.41
N ILE A 330 -30.96 -35.23 13.67
CA ILE A 330 -31.59 -36.41 13.09
C ILE A 330 -31.59 -36.18 11.57
N LEU A 331 -30.73 -36.89 10.83
CA LEU A 331 -30.70 -36.83 9.38
C LEU A 331 -31.86 -37.69 8.82
N THR A 332 -32.65 -37.10 7.90
CA THR A 332 -33.83 -37.82 7.33
C THR A 332 -33.43 -39.00 6.45
N ALA A 333 -32.19 -39.02 5.95
CA ALA A 333 -31.63 -40.15 5.19
C ALA A 333 -31.36 -41.41 6.03
N TYR A 334 -31.36 -41.30 7.37
CA TYR A 334 -31.10 -42.41 8.30
C TYR A 334 -32.31 -42.63 9.22
N ASP A 335 -32.66 -43.88 9.43
CA ASP A 335 -33.75 -44.23 10.36
C ASP A 335 -33.33 -43.97 11.81
N ALA A 336 -33.94 -42.96 12.43
CA ALA A 336 -33.64 -42.54 13.80
C ALA A 336 -33.87 -43.61 14.84
N THR A 337 -34.72 -44.62 14.56
CA THR A 337 -34.98 -45.74 15.48
C THR A 337 -33.85 -46.76 15.47
N VAL A 338 -33.07 -46.80 14.39
CA VAL A 338 -31.98 -47.77 14.20
C VAL A 338 -30.60 -47.10 14.48
N TYR A 339 -30.42 -45.90 14.01
CA TYR A 339 -29.13 -45.17 14.10
C TYR A 339 -29.07 -44.22 15.31
N GLY A 340 -30.21 -43.67 15.71
CA GLY A 340 -30.27 -42.68 16.79
C GLY A 340 -30.05 -41.26 16.30
N LYS A 341 -29.38 -40.47 17.13
CA LYS A 341 -29.16 -39.05 16.92
C LYS A 341 -27.66 -38.73 16.89
N ILE A 342 -27.30 -37.68 16.20
CA ILE A 342 -25.92 -37.14 16.17
C ILE A 342 -25.86 -35.92 17.10
N LYS A 343 -24.84 -35.81 17.93
CA LYS A 343 -24.66 -34.70 18.85
C LYS A 343 -24.07 -33.51 18.12
N GLY A 344 -24.62 -32.35 18.40
CA GLY A 344 -24.14 -31.08 17.84
C GLY A 344 -24.32 -29.92 18.81
N LYS A 345 -23.89 -28.78 18.41
CA LYS A 345 -24.04 -27.52 19.14
C LYS A 345 -24.41 -26.37 18.22
N VAL A 346 -25.12 -25.37 18.75
CA VAL A 346 -25.43 -24.13 18.08
C VAL A 346 -24.12 -23.32 17.91
N SER A 347 -23.71 -23.11 16.67
CA SER A 347 -22.50 -22.32 16.34
C SER A 347 -22.83 -20.85 16.13
N LYS A 348 -23.89 -20.55 15.39
CA LYS A 348 -24.33 -19.17 15.11
C LYS A 348 -25.85 -19.05 15.14
N ILE A 349 -26.34 -17.89 15.55
CA ILE A 349 -27.74 -17.49 15.47
C ILE A 349 -27.81 -16.26 14.60
N GLY A 350 -28.65 -16.28 13.57
CA GLY A 350 -28.86 -15.10 12.69
C GLY A 350 -29.41 -13.92 13.49
N ILE A 351 -28.92 -12.74 13.21
CA ILE A 351 -29.37 -11.52 13.89
C ILE A 351 -30.71 -11.04 13.31
N ASN A 352 -30.93 -11.29 12.01
CA ASN A 352 -32.14 -10.89 11.30
C ASN A 352 -33.01 -12.09 10.94
N THR A 353 -34.31 -11.88 10.88
CA THR A 353 -35.23 -12.86 10.33
C THR A 353 -35.16 -12.87 8.80
N LEU A 354 -35.32 -14.07 8.24
CA LEU A 354 -35.49 -14.29 6.80
C LEU A 354 -36.92 -14.80 6.57
N GLU A 355 -37.47 -14.56 5.39
CA GLU A 355 -38.75 -15.10 4.96
C GLU A 355 -38.52 -16.35 4.12
N ASP A 356 -39.21 -17.41 4.41
CA ASP A 356 -39.16 -18.65 3.63
C ASP A 356 -39.95 -18.46 2.31
N PRO A 357 -39.32 -18.53 1.13
CA PRO A 357 -39.99 -18.32 -0.15
C PRO A 357 -41.11 -19.31 -0.45
N ALA A 358 -41.09 -20.51 0.19
CA ALA A 358 -42.05 -21.56 -0.05
C ALA A 358 -43.29 -21.42 0.84
N THR A 359 -43.15 -20.96 2.09
CA THR A 359 -44.24 -20.89 3.07
C THR A 359 -44.66 -19.48 3.44
N GLY A 360 -43.86 -18.45 3.14
CA GLY A 360 -44.04 -17.04 3.55
C GLY A 360 -43.83 -16.83 5.06
N GLU A 361 -43.34 -17.83 5.80
CA GLU A 361 -43.09 -17.71 7.23
C GLU A 361 -41.71 -17.09 7.49
N THR A 362 -41.67 -16.23 8.52
CA THR A 362 -40.39 -15.65 8.98
C THR A 362 -39.68 -16.58 9.95
N TYR A 363 -38.37 -16.73 9.77
CA TYR A 363 -37.53 -17.56 10.64
C TYR A 363 -36.18 -16.94 10.92
N TYR A 364 -35.53 -17.32 12.01
CA TYR A 364 -34.12 -17.03 12.27
C TYR A 364 -33.26 -18.17 11.74
N PRO A 365 -32.27 -17.91 10.87
CA PRO A 365 -31.33 -18.94 10.45
C PRO A 365 -30.37 -19.26 11.59
N ILE A 366 -30.26 -20.54 11.96
CA ILE A 366 -29.32 -21.04 12.96
C ILE A 366 -28.38 -22.02 12.31
N THR A 367 -27.09 -21.86 12.60
CA THR A 367 -26.04 -22.77 12.14
C THR A 367 -25.68 -23.72 13.28
N ILE A 368 -25.76 -25.01 13.04
CA ILE A 368 -25.46 -26.07 13.97
C ILE A 368 -24.26 -26.87 13.45
N LEU A 369 -23.27 -27.03 14.33
CA LEU A 369 -22.06 -27.82 14.03
C LEU A 369 -22.22 -29.17 14.72
N ALA A 370 -22.02 -30.28 14.01
CA ALA A 370 -21.92 -31.60 14.58
C ALA A 370 -20.61 -31.72 15.39
N GLU A 371 -20.70 -32.08 16.67
CA GLU A 371 -19.50 -32.27 17.52
C GLU A 371 -18.74 -33.53 17.15
N ASP A 372 -19.50 -34.60 16.84
CA ASP A 372 -19.00 -35.88 16.37
C ASP A 372 -19.95 -36.35 15.27
N LYS A 373 -19.40 -36.95 14.21
CA LYS A 373 -20.20 -37.52 13.12
C LYS A 373 -20.74 -38.92 13.46
N SER A 374 -20.51 -39.44 14.67
CA SER A 374 -20.97 -40.74 15.10
C SER A 374 -22.43 -40.70 15.61
N PHE A 375 -23.17 -41.80 15.40
CA PHE A 375 -24.51 -41.95 15.91
C PHE A 375 -24.48 -42.40 17.39
N ASP A 376 -25.40 -41.90 18.22
CA ASP A 376 -25.47 -42.24 19.64
C ASP A 376 -25.81 -43.71 19.94
N GLN A 377 -26.61 -44.38 19.05
CA GLN A 377 -26.94 -45.79 19.17
C GLN A 377 -25.94 -46.71 18.44
N ARG A 378 -25.12 -46.15 17.52
CA ARG A 378 -24.10 -46.88 16.78
C ARG A 378 -22.78 -46.08 16.71
N PRO A 379 -22.03 -46.04 17.81
CA PRO A 379 -20.83 -45.22 17.88
C PRO A 379 -19.71 -45.58 16.88
N ASN A 380 -19.74 -46.78 16.35
CA ASN A 380 -18.76 -47.28 15.37
C ASN A 380 -19.13 -46.91 13.92
N GLU A 381 -20.32 -46.39 13.68
CA GLU A 381 -20.78 -45.95 12.38
C GLU A 381 -20.75 -44.41 12.30
N VAL A 382 -20.09 -43.91 11.26
CA VAL A 382 -19.93 -42.46 10.99
C VAL A 382 -20.99 -42.03 9.99
N ALA A 383 -21.73 -40.98 10.31
CA ALA A 383 -22.68 -40.39 9.38
C ALA A 383 -21.96 -39.70 8.22
N GLU A 384 -22.34 -40.00 7.00
CA GLU A 384 -21.91 -39.31 5.84
C GLU A 384 -22.85 -38.11 5.58
N PHE A 385 -22.33 -36.91 5.78
CA PHE A 385 -23.07 -35.68 5.49
C PHE A 385 -22.90 -35.34 4.01
N VAL A 386 -24.01 -35.21 3.31
CA VAL A 386 -24.01 -34.76 1.90
C VAL A 386 -24.76 -33.43 1.81
N PRO A 387 -24.20 -32.42 1.13
CA PRO A 387 -24.90 -31.16 0.93
C PRO A 387 -26.30 -31.36 0.36
N GLY A 388 -27.30 -30.65 0.92
CA GLY A 388 -28.70 -30.78 0.54
C GLY A 388 -29.48 -31.84 1.31
N MET A 389 -28.84 -32.66 2.18
CA MET A 389 -29.60 -33.56 3.07
C MET A 389 -30.45 -32.76 4.04
N GLU A 390 -31.70 -33.20 4.21
CA GLU A 390 -32.61 -32.64 5.23
C GLU A 390 -32.29 -33.22 6.61
N ALA A 391 -32.41 -32.39 7.63
CA ALA A 391 -32.20 -32.76 9.02
C ALA A 391 -33.32 -32.17 9.89
N SER A 392 -33.76 -32.97 10.85
CA SER A 392 -34.59 -32.50 11.96
C SER A 392 -33.68 -32.28 13.18
N ILE A 393 -33.78 -31.10 13.78
CA ILE A 393 -32.94 -30.70 14.90
C ILE A 393 -33.81 -30.55 16.15
N GLU A 394 -33.35 -31.13 17.23
CA GLU A 394 -33.94 -30.97 18.56
C GLU A 394 -32.92 -30.24 19.47
N LEU A 395 -33.16 -28.95 19.73
CA LEU A 395 -32.37 -28.20 20.71
C LEU A 395 -32.79 -28.58 22.13
N VAL A 396 -31.80 -28.95 22.94
CA VAL A 396 -32.02 -29.30 24.34
C VAL A 396 -32.16 -27.99 25.13
N GLY A 397 -33.38 -27.68 25.54
CA GLY A 397 -33.72 -26.50 26.35
C GLY A 397 -33.40 -26.66 27.82
N GLU A 398 -33.88 -25.71 28.62
CA GLU A 398 -33.77 -25.78 30.06
C GLU A 398 -34.68 -26.88 30.61
N LYS A 399 -34.20 -27.55 31.67
CA LYS A 399 -35.00 -28.54 32.39
C LYS A 399 -36.10 -27.86 33.18
N ARG A 400 -37.34 -28.31 32.99
CA ARG A 400 -38.49 -27.80 33.73
C ARG A 400 -39.16 -28.90 34.54
N SER A 401 -39.59 -28.54 35.77
CA SER A 401 -40.34 -29.47 36.58
C SER A 401 -41.75 -29.74 36.02
N ILE A 402 -42.29 -30.95 36.24
CA ILE A 402 -43.68 -31.31 35.85
C ILE A 402 -44.68 -30.29 36.39
N ALA A 403 -44.46 -29.80 37.62
CA ALA A 403 -45.30 -28.77 38.24
C ALA A 403 -45.35 -27.48 37.40
N GLN A 404 -44.20 -27.00 36.87
CA GLN A 404 -44.14 -25.80 36.02
C GLN A 404 -44.85 -26.03 34.69
N TYR A 405 -44.78 -27.24 34.14
CA TYR A 405 -45.43 -27.58 32.87
C TYR A 405 -46.97 -27.57 33.00
N ILE A 406 -47.51 -28.18 34.09
CA ILE A 406 -48.95 -28.20 34.36
C ILE A 406 -49.49 -26.81 34.72
N MET A 407 -48.69 -25.98 35.37
CA MET A 407 -49.09 -24.60 35.75
C MET A 407 -49.01 -23.57 34.62
N LYS A 408 -48.30 -23.87 33.48
CA LYS A 408 -48.13 -22.97 32.34
C LYS A 408 -49.45 -22.44 31.76
N PRO A 409 -50.50 -23.25 31.47
CA PRO A 409 -51.77 -22.74 30.97
C PRO A 409 -52.53 -21.88 32.01
N PHE A 410 -52.41 -22.19 33.29
CA PHE A 410 -53.06 -21.40 34.35
C PHE A 410 -52.41 -20.04 34.53
N ARG A 411 -51.08 -19.94 34.46
CA ARG A 411 -50.35 -18.66 34.48
C ARG A 411 -50.64 -17.81 33.24
N LYS A 412 -50.79 -18.44 32.08
CA LYS A 412 -51.14 -17.73 30.85
C LYS A 412 -52.54 -17.14 30.96
N PHE A 413 -53.50 -17.90 31.45
CA PHE A 413 -54.87 -17.46 31.68
C PHE A 413 -54.96 -16.31 32.70
N GLN A 414 -54.15 -16.35 33.75
CA GLN A 414 -54.08 -15.31 34.77
C GLN A 414 -53.49 -14.01 34.24
N LEU A 415 -52.46 -14.07 33.36
CA LEU A 415 -51.84 -12.94 32.74
C LEU A 415 -52.78 -12.29 31.69
N GLU A 416 -53.47 -13.10 30.88
CA GLU A 416 -54.46 -12.61 29.89
C GLU A 416 -55.67 -11.97 30.54
N ALA A 417 -56.16 -12.55 31.68
CA ALA A 417 -57.33 -12.02 32.42
C ALA A 417 -57.05 -10.68 33.14
N PHE A 418 -55.79 -10.33 33.40
CA PHE A 418 -55.40 -9.05 34.04
C PHE A 418 -54.80 -8.00 33.08
N THR A 419 -54.69 -8.29 31.78
CA THR A 419 -54.08 -7.40 30.78
C THR A 419 -55.11 -6.76 29.85
N ASP A 420 -56.40 -7.02 30.01
CA ASP A 420 -57.46 -6.31 29.30
C ASP A 420 -57.66 -4.93 29.94
N ARG A 421 -56.80 -3.99 29.45
CA ARG A 421 -57.02 -2.56 29.53
C ARG A 421 -56.39 -1.89 28.29
#